data_668c101332048751f777d4a7af0f8dba
#
_entry.id   668c101332048751f777d4a7af0f8dba
#
_cell.length_a   1.000
_cell.length_b   1.000
_cell.length_c   1.000
_cell.angle_alpha   90.00
_cell.angle_beta   90.00
_cell.angle_gamma   90.00
#
_symmetry.space_group_name_H-M   'P 1'
#
loop_
_entity.id
_entity.type
_entity.pdbx_description
1 polymer ?
#
loop_
_entity_poly.entity_id
_entity_poly.type
_entity_poly.pdbx_seq_one_letter_code
_entity_poly.pdbx_strand_id
1 'polypeptide(L)'
;MSRKHIASEALLKNIQVPQGDKTYEKILDAGLALFVEFGLRRTTMEDVATRAGIGRATAYRRFADKDQLIQVVILRECQQQLAMIESDLEKVDDGLERVLESFVLAVTRAHRHPLLKRLLTSEPETLLPLLTQRLWQMMGFFRIYLAGLLQVEQDNGAIRQQPMEPM
;
A
#
# COMPACT_ATOMS: atom_id res chain seq x y z
N MET A 1 5.67 20.79 16.03
CA MET A 1 5.34 19.58 15.24
C MET A 1 4.43 18.72 16.09
N SER A 2 3.20 18.51 15.60
CA SER A 2 2.16 17.82 16.39
C SER A 2 2.50 16.33 16.52
N ARG A 3 2.38 15.74 17.72
CA ARG A 3 2.56 14.29 17.97
C ARG A 3 1.71 13.40 17.04
N LYS A 4 0.66 13.94 16.45
CA LYS A 4 -0.21 13.28 15.46
C LYS A 4 0.54 12.84 14.17
N HIS A 5 1.63 13.51 13.81
CA HIS A 5 2.45 13.19 12.61
C HIS A 5 3.43 12.02 12.82
N ILE A 6 3.75 11.68 14.06
CA ILE A 6 4.84 10.72 14.37
C ILE A 6 4.43 9.27 14.04
N ALA A 7 3.16 8.90 14.25
CA ALA A 7 2.70 7.54 13.99
C ALA A 7 2.61 7.25 12.48
N SER A 8 2.15 8.22 11.69
CA SER A 8 2.06 8.11 10.23
C SER A 8 3.42 8.17 9.55
N GLU A 9 4.33 9.04 10.00
CA GLU A 9 5.71 9.07 9.50
C GLU A 9 6.48 7.77 9.79
N ALA A 10 6.30 7.19 10.97
CA ALA A 10 6.92 5.90 11.33
C ALA A 10 6.37 4.77 10.44
N LEU A 11 5.08 4.81 10.11
CA LEU A 11 4.46 3.82 9.22
C LEU A 11 4.96 3.97 7.79
N LEU A 12 4.95 5.18 7.25
CA LEU A 12 5.43 5.48 5.90
C LEU A 12 6.92 5.16 5.74
N LYS A 13 7.73 5.34 6.80
CA LYS A 13 9.14 4.93 6.83
C LYS A 13 9.33 3.41 6.80
N ASN A 14 8.40 2.64 7.34
CA ASN A 14 8.46 1.17 7.31
C ASN A 14 7.99 0.57 5.98
N ILE A 15 7.20 1.30 5.19
CA ILE A 15 6.84 0.93 3.82
C ILE A 15 7.84 1.62 2.88
N GLN A 16 9.09 1.15 2.87
CA GLN A 16 10.08 1.69 1.94
C GLN A 16 9.86 1.10 0.54
N VAL A 17 9.20 1.87 -0.33
CA VAL A 17 9.29 1.63 -1.77
C VAL A 17 10.71 2.03 -2.19
N PRO A 18 11.46 1.13 -2.84
CA PRO A 18 12.75 1.51 -3.39
C PRO A 18 12.57 2.73 -4.30
N GLN A 19 13.22 3.84 -3.96
CA GLN A 19 13.21 5.01 -4.83
C GLN A 19 14.11 4.74 -6.03
N GLY A 20 13.60 5.02 -7.21
CA GLY A 20 14.32 4.82 -8.47
C GLY A 20 14.45 6.11 -9.29
N ASP A 21 15.17 5.98 -10.38
CA ASP A 21 15.26 7.04 -11.38
C ASP A 21 13.97 7.12 -12.24
N LYS A 22 13.91 8.09 -13.15
CA LYS A 22 12.77 8.25 -14.07
C LYS A 22 12.43 6.99 -14.86
N THR A 23 13.41 6.13 -15.14
CA THR A 23 13.19 4.87 -15.85
C THR A 23 12.49 3.86 -14.95
N TYR A 24 12.89 3.80 -13.69
CA TYR A 24 12.26 2.94 -12.69
C TYR A 24 10.78 3.30 -12.52
N GLU A 25 10.45 4.57 -12.36
CA GLU A 25 9.06 5.04 -12.24
C GLU A 25 8.23 4.73 -13.50
N LYS A 26 8.78 4.93 -14.70
CA LYS A 26 8.12 4.55 -15.95
C LYS A 26 7.78 3.06 -16.01
N ILE A 27 8.65 2.19 -15.48
CA ILE A 27 8.39 0.75 -15.43
C ILE A 27 7.23 0.45 -14.46
N LEU A 28 7.21 1.09 -13.29
CA LEU A 28 6.13 0.91 -12.32
C LEU A 28 4.79 1.40 -12.87
N ASP A 29 4.76 2.56 -13.53
CA ASP A 29 3.54 3.12 -14.14
C ASP A 29 3.02 2.23 -15.27
N ALA A 30 3.91 1.76 -16.14
CA ALA A 30 3.57 0.83 -17.22
C ALA A 30 3.05 -0.50 -16.66
N GLY A 31 3.71 -1.03 -15.63
CA GLY A 31 3.30 -2.24 -14.93
C GLY A 31 1.91 -2.10 -14.33
N LEU A 32 1.66 -1.03 -13.55
CA LEU A 32 0.34 -0.77 -12.96
C LEU A 32 -0.76 -0.69 -14.03
N ALA A 33 -0.52 0.08 -15.10
CA ALA A 33 -1.49 0.24 -16.19
C ALA A 33 -1.83 -1.10 -16.85
N LEU A 34 -0.82 -1.94 -17.14
CA LEU A 34 -1.03 -3.25 -17.74
C LEU A 34 -1.70 -4.24 -16.78
N PHE A 35 -1.36 -4.21 -15.51
CA PHE A 35 -2.00 -5.06 -14.49
C PHE A 35 -3.48 -4.71 -14.31
N VAL A 36 -3.85 -3.45 -14.37
CA VAL A 36 -5.25 -3.02 -14.35
C VAL A 36 -5.98 -3.43 -15.64
N GLU A 37 -5.35 -3.25 -16.81
CA GLU A 37 -5.96 -3.48 -18.10
C GLU A 37 -6.09 -4.98 -18.43
N PHE A 38 -5.02 -5.75 -18.26
CA PHE A 38 -4.95 -7.16 -18.68
C PHE A 38 -4.88 -8.17 -17.54
N GLY A 39 -4.58 -7.73 -16.31
CA GLY A 39 -4.37 -8.58 -15.14
C GLY A 39 -2.90 -8.97 -14.96
N LEU A 40 -2.60 -9.53 -13.77
CA LEU A 40 -1.23 -9.93 -13.42
C LEU A 40 -0.73 -11.10 -14.27
N ARG A 41 -1.59 -12.07 -14.55
CA ARG A 41 -1.21 -13.30 -15.26
C ARG A 41 -0.85 -13.05 -16.70
N ARG A 42 -1.64 -12.25 -17.42
CA ARG A 42 -1.48 -12.01 -18.85
C ARG A 42 -0.36 -11.03 -19.19
N THR A 43 0.00 -10.14 -18.25
CA THR A 43 1.07 -9.17 -18.47
C THR A 43 2.44 -9.85 -18.43
N THR A 44 3.31 -9.52 -19.38
CA THR A 44 4.71 -9.97 -19.45
C THR A 44 5.67 -8.81 -19.19
N MET A 45 6.93 -9.11 -18.87
CA MET A 45 7.98 -8.08 -18.74
C MET A 45 8.26 -7.37 -20.09
N GLU A 46 8.04 -8.05 -21.19
CA GLU A 46 8.15 -7.49 -22.56
C GLU A 46 7.08 -6.44 -22.82
N ASP A 47 5.83 -6.71 -22.41
CA ASP A 47 4.72 -5.74 -22.54
C ASP A 47 5.02 -4.49 -21.71
N VAL A 48 5.54 -4.70 -20.48
CA VAL A 48 5.92 -3.59 -19.60
C VAL A 48 7.06 -2.77 -20.20
N ALA A 49 8.10 -3.40 -20.73
CA ALA A 49 9.21 -2.69 -21.38
C ALA A 49 8.73 -1.88 -22.59
N THR A 50 7.88 -2.48 -23.42
CA THR A 50 7.27 -1.82 -24.59
C THR A 50 6.43 -0.62 -24.16
N ARG A 51 5.56 -0.79 -23.18
CA ARG A 51 4.68 0.29 -22.67
C ARG A 51 5.48 1.42 -22.01
N ALA A 52 6.57 1.09 -21.32
CA ALA A 52 7.48 2.05 -20.68
C ALA A 52 8.38 2.78 -21.70
N GLY A 53 8.42 2.34 -22.96
CA GLY A 53 9.30 2.90 -24.00
C GLY A 53 10.78 2.61 -23.76
N ILE A 54 11.12 1.43 -23.21
CA ILE A 54 12.49 1.00 -22.89
C ILE A 54 12.81 -0.36 -23.50
N GLY A 55 14.09 -0.66 -23.60
CA GLY A 55 14.53 -1.99 -24.02
C GLY A 55 14.30 -3.06 -22.94
N ARG A 56 14.00 -4.31 -23.36
CA ARG A 56 13.82 -5.49 -22.51
C ARG A 56 14.98 -5.65 -21.50
N ALA A 57 16.23 -5.54 -21.95
CA ALA A 57 17.40 -5.64 -21.09
C ALA A 57 17.42 -4.59 -19.96
N THR A 58 16.88 -3.39 -20.23
CA THR A 58 16.77 -2.33 -19.23
C THR A 58 15.71 -2.66 -18.18
N ALA A 59 14.58 -3.25 -18.59
CA ALA A 59 13.54 -3.71 -17.66
C ALA A 59 14.08 -4.79 -16.71
N TYR A 60 14.74 -5.84 -17.25
CA TYR A 60 15.32 -6.93 -16.46
C TYR A 60 16.49 -6.50 -15.57
N ARG A 61 17.21 -5.44 -15.93
CA ARG A 61 18.25 -4.88 -15.05
C ARG A 61 17.66 -4.19 -13.82
N ARG A 62 16.42 -3.70 -13.90
CA ARG A 62 15.71 -3.02 -12.80
C ARG A 62 14.89 -3.96 -11.94
N PHE A 63 14.28 -4.95 -12.55
CA PHE A 63 13.45 -5.96 -11.90
C PHE A 63 13.85 -7.33 -12.40
N ALA A 64 14.31 -8.19 -11.49
CA ALA A 64 14.82 -9.53 -11.83
C ALA A 64 13.75 -10.36 -12.56
N ASP A 65 12.49 -10.20 -12.16
CA ASP A 65 11.34 -10.89 -12.72
C ASP A 65 10.05 -10.08 -12.56
N LYS A 66 8.96 -10.61 -13.10
CA LYS A 66 7.63 -10.01 -13.02
C LYS A 66 7.10 -9.97 -11.58
N ASP A 67 7.44 -10.97 -10.77
CA ASP A 67 6.96 -11.06 -9.39
C ASP A 67 7.55 -9.95 -8.52
N GLN A 68 8.82 -9.63 -8.72
CA GLN A 68 9.43 -8.47 -8.08
C GLN A 68 8.75 -7.17 -8.51
N LEU A 69 8.46 -7.01 -9.81
CA LEU A 69 7.74 -5.84 -10.31
C LEU A 69 6.35 -5.72 -9.68
N ILE A 70 5.57 -6.81 -9.65
CA ILE A 70 4.26 -6.85 -9.01
C ILE A 70 4.34 -6.41 -7.55
N GLN A 71 5.33 -6.91 -6.81
CA GLN A 71 5.51 -6.54 -5.40
C GLN A 71 5.72 -5.05 -5.21
N VAL A 72 6.62 -4.47 -5.99
CA VAL A 72 6.96 -3.06 -5.86
C VAL A 72 5.80 -2.17 -6.31
N VAL A 73 5.08 -2.55 -7.37
CA VAL A 73 3.87 -1.83 -7.81
C VAL A 73 2.82 -1.84 -6.71
N ILE A 74 2.50 -3.01 -6.12
CA ILE A 74 1.51 -3.11 -5.03
C ILE A 74 1.96 -2.28 -3.82
N LEU A 75 3.24 -2.35 -3.44
CA LEU A 75 3.78 -1.60 -2.32
C LEU A 75 3.67 -0.08 -2.53
N ARG A 76 4.00 0.40 -3.75
CA ARG A 76 3.85 1.81 -4.14
C ARG A 76 2.39 2.27 -4.05
N GLU A 77 1.46 1.49 -4.58
CA GLU A 77 0.02 1.81 -4.51
C GLU A 77 -0.48 1.86 -3.07
N CYS A 78 -0.08 0.90 -2.22
CA CYS A 78 -0.41 0.93 -0.79
C CYS A 78 0.13 2.19 -0.11
N GLN A 79 1.38 2.57 -0.38
CA GLN A 79 1.98 3.78 0.18
C GLN A 79 1.24 5.04 -0.26
N GLN A 80 0.85 5.14 -1.53
CA GLN A 80 0.08 6.27 -2.03
C GLN A 80 -1.31 6.34 -1.38
N GLN A 81 -2.01 5.21 -1.23
CA GLN A 81 -3.30 5.18 -0.57
C GLN A 81 -3.21 5.60 0.90
N LEU A 82 -2.19 5.14 1.61
CA LEU A 82 -1.96 5.57 3.00
C LEU A 82 -1.67 7.07 3.10
N ALA A 83 -0.84 7.62 2.22
CA ALA A 83 -0.57 9.06 2.20
C ALA A 83 -1.84 9.89 1.93
N MET A 84 -2.73 9.41 1.05
CA MET A 84 -4.02 10.05 0.79
C MET A 84 -4.96 9.98 2.01
N ILE A 85 -5.01 8.82 2.71
CA ILE A 85 -5.81 8.67 3.92
C ILE A 85 -5.31 9.64 4.99
N GLU A 86 -4.00 9.72 5.21
CA GLU A 86 -3.43 10.67 6.17
C GLU A 86 -3.79 12.12 5.86
N SER A 87 -3.72 12.51 4.58
CA SER A 87 -4.12 13.85 4.15
C SER A 87 -5.61 14.13 4.40
N ASP A 88 -6.48 13.16 4.16
CA ASP A 88 -7.91 13.31 4.45
C ASP A 88 -8.17 13.44 5.96
N LEU A 89 -7.39 12.73 6.79
CA LEU A 89 -7.50 12.75 8.24
C LEU A 89 -6.87 13.98 8.92
N GLU A 90 -6.17 14.86 8.21
CA GLU A 90 -5.59 16.09 8.78
C GLU A 90 -6.64 17.00 9.43
N LYS A 91 -7.88 16.95 8.92
CA LYS A 91 -9.01 17.78 9.39
C LYS A 91 -9.80 17.13 10.53
N VAL A 92 -9.51 15.90 10.89
CA VAL A 92 -10.19 15.16 11.95
C VAL A 92 -9.41 15.32 13.25
N ASP A 93 -9.99 16.05 14.21
CA ASP A 93 -9.33 16.38 15.48
C ASP A 93 -9.64 15.38 16.60
N ASP A 94 -10.82 14.76 16.59
CA ASP A 94 -11.20 13.73 17.57
C ASP A 94 -10.48 12.41 17.28
N GLY A 95 -9.88 11.85 18.33
CA GLY A 95 -9.06 10.66 18.18
C GLY A 95 -9.82 9.39 17.84
N LEU A 96 -10.98 9.18 18.45
CA LEU A 96 -11.83 8.03 18.15
C LEU A 96 -12.44 8.17 16.76
N GLU A 97 -12.93 9.36 16.41
CA GLU A 97 -13.45 9.67 15.08
C GLU A 97 -12.38 9.45 14.02
N ARG A 98 -11.12 9.88 14.29
CA ARG A 98 -9.98 9.66 13.40
C ARG A 98 -9.69 8.18 13.16
N VAL A 99 -9.76 7.33 14.19
CA VAL A 99 -9.60 5.87 14.05
C VAL A 99 -10.72 5.29 13.18
N LEU A 100 -11.97 5.63 13.46
CA LEU A 100 -13.11 5.14 12.68
C LEU A 100 -13.04 5.61 11.22
N GLU A 101 -12.76 6.89 10.99
CA GLU A 101 -12.66 7.47 9.65
C GLU A 101 -11.50 6.85 8.87
N SER A 102 -10.34 6.60 9.51
CA SER A 102 -9.22 5.93 8.88
C SER A 102 -9.59 4.53 8.35
N PHE A 103 -10.37 3.79 9.11
CA PHE A 103 -10.87 2.47 8.70
C PHE A 103 -11.85 2.58 7.53
N VAL A 104 -12.83 3.48 7.61
CA VAL A 104 -13.81 3.72 6.54
C VAL A 104 -13.11 4.14 5.24
N LEU A 105 -12.17 5.06 5.32
CA LEU A 105 -11.38 5.50 4.18
C LEU A 105 -10.55 4.35 3.59
N ALA A 106 -9.88 3.56 4.42
CA ALA A 106 -9.07 2.43 3.96
C ALA A 106 -9.93 1.41 3.19
N VAL A 107 -11.07 1.00 3.74
CA VAL A 107 -11.98 0.04 3.09
C VAL A 107 -12.57 0.63 1.81
N THR A 108 -13.02 1.88 1.86
CA THR A 108 -13.65 2.55 0.70
C THR A 108 -12.65 2.72 -0.45
N ARG A 109 -11.44 3.16 -0.16
CA ARG A 109 -10.38 3.33 -1.17
C ARG A 109 -9.92 1.99 -1.73
N ALA A 110 -9.73 0.97 -0.88
CA ALA A 110 -9.40 -0.38 -1.33
C ALA A 110 -10.47 -0.94 -2.29
N HIS A 111 -11.76 -0.77 -1.94
CA HIS A 111 -12.86 -1.24 -2.80
C HIS A 111 -12.93 -0.51 -4.16
N ARG A 112 -12.54 0.76 -4.21
CA ARG A 112 -12.52 1.58 -5.43
C ARG A 112 -11.22 1.45 -6.23
N HIS A 113 -10.17 0.83 -5.65
CA HIS A 113 -8.87 0.75 -6.31
C HIS A 113 -8.92 -0.13 -7.56
N PRO A 114 -8.55 0.38 -8.77
CA PRO A 114 -8.73 -0.34 -10.03
C PRO A 114 -8.03 -1.69 -10.06
N LEU A 115 -6.78 -1.76 -9.56
CA LEU A 115 -6.02 -3.00 -9.51
C LEU A 115 -6.68 -4.03 -8.58
N LEU A 116 -7.11 -3.63 -7.38
CA LEU A 116 -7.77 -4.54 -6.44
C LEU A 116 -9.10 -5.03 -7.00
N LYS A 117 -9.90 -4.14 -7.60
CA LYS A 117 -11.14 -4.51 -8.29
C LYS A 117 -10.86 -5.54 -9.38
N ARG A 118 -9.82 -5.34 -10.21
CA ARG A 118 -9.43 -6.27 -11.26
C ARG A 118 -9.08 -7.65 -10.69
N LEU A 119 -8.26 -7.69 -9.64
CA LEU A 119 -7.85 -8.94 -8.99
C LEU A 119 -9.05 -9.69 -8.40
N LEU A 120 -9.93 -9.00 -7.69
CA LEU A 120 -11.11 -9.60 -7.08
C LEU A 120 -12.10 -10.17 -8.11
N THR A 121 -12.23 -9.53 -9.28
CA THR A 121 -13.24 -9.94 -10.27
C THR A 121 -12.71 -10.93 -11.30
N SER A 122 -11.43 -10.87 -11.64
CA SER A 122 -10.89 -11.60 -12.80
C SER A 122 -9.80 -12.61 -12.46
N GLU A 123 -9.12 -12.44 -11.33
CA GLU A 123 -7.99 -13.30 -10.92
C GLU A 123 -8.00 -13.59 -9.40
N PRO A 124 -9.14 -14.03 -8.83
CA PRO A 124 -9.24 -14.24 -7.38
C PRO A 124 -8.25 -15.29 -6.86
N GLU A 125 -7.91 -16.29 -7.69
CA GLU A 125 -6.91 -17.30 -7.37
C GLU A 125 -5.48 -16.73 -7.27
N THR A 126 -5.19 -15.62 -7.94
CA THR A 126 -3.91 -14.91 -7.83
C THR A 126 -3.86 -14.06 -6.56
N LEU A 127 -5.02 -13.56 -6.13
CA LEU A 127 -5.13 -12.74 -4.93
C LEU A 127 -4.87 -13.56 -3.66
N LEU A 128 -5.37 -14.80 -3.56
CA LEU A 128 -5.23 -15.64 -2.36
C LEU A 128 -3.77 -15.85 -1.91
N PRO A 129 -2.82 -16.25 -2.76
CA PRO A 129 -1.40 -16.34 -2.38
C PRO A 129 -0.79 -14.98 -2.00
N LEU A 130 -1.17 -13.90 -2.70
CA LEU A 130 -0.73 -12.54 -2.35
C LEU A 130 -1.25 -12.15 -0.97
N LEU A 131 -2.50 -12.47 -0.66
CA LEU A 131 -3.12 -12.21 0.63
C LEU A 131 -2.49 -13.07 1.75
N THR A 132 -2.27 -14.35 1.54
CA THR A 132 -1.81 -15.27 2.59
C THR A 132 -0.31 -15.17 2.85
N GLN A 133 0.52 -14.99 1.81
CA GLN A 133 1.97 -14.93 1.96
C GLN A 133 2.51 -13.53 2.26
N ARG A 134 1.81 -12.48 1.84
CA ARG A 134 2.29 -11.09 1.92
C ARG A 134 1.38 -10.15 2.71
N LEU A 135 0.09 -10.46 2.83
CA LEU A 135 -0.82 -9.67 3.65
C LEU A 135 -0.44 -9.74 5.13
N TRP A 136 0.21 -10.80 5.56
CA TRP A 136 0.76 -10.85 6.92
C TRP A 136 1.73 -9.70 7.19
N GLN A 137 2.55 -9.34 6.21
CA GLN A 137 3.40 -8.16 6.28
C GLN A 137 2.58 -6.87 6.22
N MET A 138 1.60 -6.78 5.31
CA MET A 138 0.70 -5.61 5.21
C MET A 138 -0.21 -5.48 6.43
N MET A 139 -0.75 -6.58 6.96
CA MET A 139 -1.50 -6.59 8.22
C MET A 139 -0.63 -6.15 9.39
N GLY A 140 0.67 -6.49 9.36
CA GLY A 140 1.66 -5.97 10.29
C GLY A 140 1.73 -4.44 10.25
N PHE A 141 1.76 -3.83 9.07
CA PHE A 141 1.74 -2.38 8.91
C PHE A 141 0.44 -1.75 9.39
N PHE A 142 -0.71 -2.33 9.02
CA PHE A 142 -2.01 -1.84 9.50
C PHE A 142 -2.16 -1.95 11.01
N ARG A 143 -1.66 -3.03 11.61
CA ARG A 143 -1.61 -3.20 13.07
C ARG A 143 -0.72 -2.14 13.73
N ILE A 144 0.47 -1.87 13.18
CA ILE A 144 1.38 -0.83 13.70
C ILE A 144 0.72 0.55 13.58
N TYR A 145 0.04 0.83 12.47
CA TYR A 145 -0.69 2.07 12.26
C TYR A 145 -1.81 2.25 13.29
N LEU A 146 -2.69 1.26 13.44
CA LEU A 146 -3.76 1.30 14.44
C LEU A 146 -3.21 1.38 15.87
N ALA A 147 -2.18 0.61 16.19
CA ALA A 147 -1.55 0.68 17.50
C ALA A 147 -0.97 2.06 17.78
N GLY A 148 -0.35 2.70 16.79
CA GLY A 148 0.16 4.07 16.90
C GLY A 148 -0.95 5.10 17.11
N LEU A 149 -2.07 5.00 16.38
CA LEU A 149 -3.23 5.86 16.59
C LEU A 149 -3.82 5.67 17.99
N LEU A 150 -4.05 4.41 18.40
CA LEU A 150 -4.61 4.10 19.71
C LEU A 150 -3.69 4.57 20.85
N GLN A 151 -2.37 4.44 20.70
CA GLN A 151 -1.41 4.92 21.69
C GLN A 151 -1.47 6.44 21.87
N VAL A 152 -1.56 7.18 20.76
CA VAL A 152 -1.70 8.65 20.81
C VAL A 152 -2.97 9.04 21.57
N GLU A 153 -4.07 8.34 21.38
CA GLU A 153 -5.34 8.63 22.02
C GLU A 153 -5.40 8.15 23.48
N GLN A 154 -4.66 7.09 23.81
CA GLN A 154 -4.44 6.70 25.20
C GLN A 154 -3.60 7.75 25.95
N ASP A 155 -2.56 8.27 25.32
CA ASP A 155 -1.71 9.33 25.90
C ASP A 155 -2.47 10.66 26.08
N ASN A 156 -3.46 10.92 25.22
CA ASN A 156 -4.37 12.07 25.31
C ASN A 156 -5.50 11.85 26.35
N GLY A 157 -5.63 10.64 26.90
CA GLY A 157 -6.69 10.30 27.87
C GLY A 157 -8.08 10.07 27.25
N ALA A 158 -8.20 10.07 25.92
CA ALA A 158 -9.45 9.83 25.20
C ALA A 158 -9.85 8.34 25.24
N ILE A 159 -8.88 7.44 25.36
CA ILE A 159 -9.08 5.99 25.45
C ILE A 159 -8.43 5.46 26.71
N ARG A 160 -9.12 4.53 27.39
CA ARG A 160 -8.67 3.91 28.63
C ARG A 160 -7.37 3.13 28.37
N GLN A 161 -6.34 3.35 29.20
CA GLN A 161 -5.12 2.56 29.19
C GLN A 161 -5.46 1.14 29.68
N GLN A 162 -5.54 0.18 28.77
CA GLN A 162 -5.48 -1.24 29.09
C GLN A 162 -4.18 -1.81 28.53
N PRO A 163 -3.40 -2.58 29.31
CA PRO A 163 -2.26 -3.29 28.78
C PRO A 163 -2.77 -4.26 27.69
N MET A 164 -2.25 -4.14 26.47
CA MET A 164 -2.49 -5.15 25.42
C MET A 164 -1.72 -6.40 25.84
N GLU A 165 -2.44 -7.44 26.27
CA GLU A 165 -1.83 -8.76 26.41
C GLU A 165 -1.40 -9.26 25.03
N PRO A 166 -0.17 -9.76 24.87
CA PRO A 166 0.27 -10.36 23.61
C PRO A 166 -0.52 -11.65 23.39
N MET A 167 -1.30 -11.70 22.28
CA MET A 167 -1.82 -12.96 21.74
C MET A 167 -0.74 -13.69 20.94
#